data_2c782cdfb30453ea2a926528a040b9d0
#
_entry.id   2c782cdfb30453ea2a926528a040b9d0
#
_cell.length_a   1.000
_cell.length_b   1.000
_cell.length_c   1.000
_cell.angle_alpha   90.00
_cell.angle_beta   90.00
_cell.angle_gamma   90.00
#
_symmetry.space_group_name_H-M   'P 1'
#
loop_
_entity.id
_entity.type
_entity.pdbx_description
1 polymer ?
#
loop_
_entity_poly.entity_id
_entity_poly.type
_entity_poly.pdbx_seq_one_letter_code
_entity_poly.pdbx_strand_id
1 'polypeptide(L)'
;MLAISAALRGLETPQVRLQVWRSTVRALVEARPPWLVANVLRPAEIPGLLGWPLCEGLPGLAPQHPRVLPAPAAVTASLTSNQGRVLGRAVSEPSRSVALSAEASLRHLHVLGPTGVGKSTLLAHLALQDAEAGRRVVVIDPKGDLVVDIATRLPAHLVTRTVILDAADTRPVGVNPLAGGQSPDLAADLLLGVFRSLYADSWGPRTQDILHASLLSLARRGDASLAMVPLLLTNPGFRRSVTGTVVQRDPLGLGAFWAWYEALSEAERRQAIAPLMNKLRPILLRPQLRAVFGQRSPKFAWRQIFAPDDADNAQGPGPHIVLVSLAKGALGQEASQLLGSVIVSLIWQAALERIRLPERQRHAVMLHIDEVQDYLRLPGDLGAALAQARGLGLGLTLSHQHLGQLPKALLAGVMANARSRVAFSLPREDARAIAALSVGLLAAEDYQQLPAYHAYASLLADGQTQPPLSLRTEPLPAPLHRPEHIWQTSRRRCGQALSAVEADLARLAGMPSPSDDTAMHAPQPTDDIGRVRRPPGTSSTDDGQSGGGS
;
A
#
# COMPACT_ATOMS: atom_id res chain seq x y z
N MET A 1 54.01 25.82 -1.71
CA MET A 1 55.01 24.90 -2.29
C MET A 1 56.05 24.43 -1.29
N LEU A 2 56.77 25.33 -0.61
CA LEU A 2 57.79 24.91 0.39
C LEU A 2 57.21 24.09 1.56
N ALA A 3 56.03 24.43 2.07
CA ALA A 3 55.37 23.70 3.15
C ALA A 3 54.94 22.28 2.75
N ILE A 4 54.40 22.12 1.52
CA ILE A 4 54.02 20.81 0.98
C ILE A 4 55.24 19.93 0.74
N SER A 5 56.30 20.51 0.20
CA SER A 5 57.56 19.82 0.00
C SER A 5 58.22 19.37 1.33
N ALA A 6 58.11 20.18 2.38
CA ALA A 6 58.59 19.84 3.72
C ALA A 6 57.76 18.74 4.38
N ALA A 7 56.44 18.78 4.24
CA ALA A 7 55.55 17.74 4.74
C ALA A 7 55.76 16.39 4.05
N LEU A 8 55.98 16.39 2.73
CA LEU A 8 56.30 15.17 1.97
C LEU A 8 57.65 14.58 2.35
N ARG A 9 58.65 15.39 2.69
CA ARG A 9 59.93 14.88 3.20
C ARG A 9 59.84 14.16 4.54
N GLY A 10 58.81 14.51 5.35
CA GLY A 10 58.55 13.78 6.59
C GLY A 10 58.08 12.33 6.38
N LEU A 11 57.73 11.95 5.16
CA LEU A 11 57.34 10.59 4.76
C LEU A 11 58.51 9.78 4.19
N GLU A 12 59.71 10.35 4.08
CA GLU A 12 60.91 9.65 3.60
C GLU A 12 61.39 8.64 4.64
N THR A 13 61.71 7.45 4.17
CA THR A 13 62.37 6.40 4.95
C THR A 13 63.77 6.13 4.39
N PRO A 14 64.66 5.41 5.10
CA PRO A 14 65.97 5.04 4.56
C PRO A 14 65.91 4.34 3.19
N GLN A 15 64.76 3.72 2.87
CA GLN A 15 64.54 2.97 1.63
C GLN A 15 63.69 3.71 0.59
N VAL A 16 63.06 4.86 0.94
CA VAL A 16 62.16 5.61 0.06
C VAL A 16 62.50 7.08 0.13
N ARG A 17 62.92 7.66 -1.00
CA ARG A 17 63.08 9.10 -1.16
C ARG A 17 62.04 9.69 -2.08
N LEU A 18 61.39 10.79 -1.64
CA LEU A 18 60.39 11.49 -2.42
C LEU A 18 61.00 12.68 -3.16
N GLN A 19 60.93 12.70 -4.48
CA GLN A 19 61.38 13.82 -5.29
C GLN A 19 60.17 14.59 -5.81
N VAL A 20 60.13 15.90 -5.54
CA VAL A 20 59.09 16.80 -5.99
C VAL A 20 59.52 17.45 -7.31
N TRP A 21 58.81 17.17 -8.38
CA TRP A 21 59.06 17.73 -9.70
C TRP A 21 58.09 18.86 -10.00
N ARG A 22 58.53 19.90 -10.67
CA ARG A 22 57.65 20.96 -11.17
C ARG A 22 57.00 20.49 -12.46
N SER A 23 55.66 20.55 -12.51
CA SER A 23 54.91 20.28 -13.73
C SER A 23 54.19 21.55 -14.22
N THR A 24 53.84 21.60 -15.48
CA THR A 24 53.05 22.70 -16.04
C THR A 24 51.57 22.44 -15.72
N VAL A 25 50.81 23.52 -15.54
CA VAL A 25 49.33 23.43 -15.34
C VAL A 25 48.69 22.64 -16.47
N ARG A 26 49.16 22.78 -17.71
CA ARG A 26 48.66 22.07 -18.87
C ARG A 26 48.89 20.56 -18.78
N ALA A 27 50.06 20.13 -18.35
CA ALA A 27 50.37 18.70 -18.16
C ALA A 27 49.54 18.07 -17.05
N LEU A 28 49.19 18.83 -15.99
CA LEU A 28 48.30 18.38 -14.92
C LEU A 28 46.83 18.26 -15.39
N VAL A 29 46.36 19.25 -16.17
CA VAL A 29 45.00 19.26 -16.74
C VAL A 29 44.80 18.14 -17.76
N GLU A 30 45.81 17.88 -18.58
CA GLU A 30 45.82 16.84 -19.62
C GLU A 30 46.16 15.45 -19.04
N ALA A 31 46.41 15.35 -17.72
CA ALA A 31 46.80 14.11 -17.00
C ALA A 31 47.97 13.37 -17.68
N ARG A 32 48.96 14.11 -18.22
CA ARG A 32 50.11 13.52 -18.89
C ARG A 32 51.07 12.98 -17.81
N PRO A 33 51.37 11.67 -17.78
CA PRO A 33 52.36 11.13 -16.85
C PRO A 33 53.74 11.67 -17.22
N PRO A 34 54.62 11.91 -16.24
CA PRO A 34 56.01 12.19 -16.50
C PRO A 34 56.64 11.01 -17.25
N TRP A 35 57.56 11.28 -18.20
CA TRP A 35 58.20 10.25 -19.01
C TRP A 35 59.06 9.25 -18.21
N LEU A 36 59.38 9.56 -16.94
CA LEU A 36 60.02 8.69 -15.96
C LEU A 36 59.03 8.40 -14.83
N VAL A 37 58.42 7.22 -14.83
CA VAL A 37 57.60 6.73 -13.71
C VAL A 37 58.53 5.89 -12.82
N ALA A 38 58.98 6.44 -11.70
CA ALA A 38 59.89 5.77 -10.80
C ALA A 38 59.20 4.79 -9.82
N ASN A 39 57.90 4.97 -9.52
CA ASN A 39 57.17 4.11 -8.58
C ASN A 39 55.69 4.01 -8.95
N VAL A 40 55.12 2.82 -8.83
CA VAL A 40 53.68 2.54 -8.93
C VAL A 40 53.17 2.44 -7.49
N LEU A 41 52.31 3.36 -7.10
CA LEU A 41 51.61 3.33 -5.81
C LEU A 41 50.46 2.35 -5.83
N ARG A 42 50.26 1.60 -4.77
CA ARG A 42 49.03 0.84 -4.58
C ARG A 42 47.87 1.79 -4.30
N PRO A 43 46.63 1.46 -4.71
CA PRO A 43 45.46 2.31 -4.45
C PRO A 43 45.29 2.69 -2.97
N ALA A 44 45.72 1.83 -2.04
CA ALA A 44 45.68 2.08 -0.60
C ALA A 44 46.72 3.12 -0.11
N GLU A 45 47.78 3.38 -0.88
CA GLU A 45 48.84 4.33 -0.53
C GLU A 45 48.56 5.75 -1.04
N ILE A 46 47.69 5.87 -2.04
CA ILE A 46 47.32 7.15 -2.68
C ILE A 46 46.67 8.14 -1.70
N PRO A 47 45.70 7.73 -0.85
CA PRO A 47 45.05 8.64 0.08
C PRO A 47 46.02 9.30 1.07
N GLY A 48 46.96 8.53 1.61
CA GLY A 48 47.97 9.06 2.53
C GLY A 48 48.93 10.06 1.87
N LEU A 49 49.26 9.86 0.60
CA LEU A 49 50.17 10.72 -0.15
C LEU A 49 49.52 12.03 -0.61
N LEU A 50 48.26 11.97 -0.95
CA LEU A 50 47.48 13.15 -1.39
C LEU A 50 46.99 13.98 -0.20
N GLY A 51 47.24 13.55 1.06
CA GLY A 51 46.67 14.20 2.22
C GLY A 51 45.14 14.22 2.19
N TRP A 52 44.56 13.20 1.53
CA TRP A 52 43.10 13.07 1.47
C TRP A 52 42.58 12.83 2.88
N PRO A 53 41.65 13.62 3.38
CA PRO A 53 41.12 13.41 4.71
C PRO A 53 40.40 12.07 4.77
N LEU A 54 41.04 11.07 5.38
CA LEU A 54 40.49 9.75 5.62
C LEU A 54 39.66 9.68 6.91
N CYS A 55 39.62 10.77 7.67
CA CYS A 55 38.91 10.84 8.95
C CYS A 55 38.15 12.16 9.10
N GLU A 56 37.06 12.11 9.82
CA GLU A 56 36.32 13.27 10.28
C GLU A 56 37.20 14.10 11.24
N GLY A 57 37.29 15.41 11.01
CA GLY A 57 37.90 16.32 11.96
C GLY A 57 39.17 17.04 11.54
N LEU A 58 39.52 17.13 10.26
CA LEU A 58 40.57 18.05 9.82
C LEU A 58 40.07 19.50 9.94
N PRO A 59 40.77 20.36 10.71
CA PRO A 59 40.39 21.76 10.82
C PRO A 59 40.35 22.43 9.43
N GLY A 60 39.22 23.02 9.06
CA GLY A 60 39.03 23.75 7.83
C GLY A 60 38.46 22.96 6.64
N LEU A 61 38.23 21.65 6.77
CA LEU A 61 37.53 20.87 5.77
C LEU A 61 36.22 20.34 6.39
N ALA A 62 35.11 20.96 6.05
CA ALA A 62 33.81 20.40 6.40
C ALA A 62 33.61 19.08 5.61
N PRO A 63 33.14 18.00 6.25
CA PRO A 63 32.78 16.78 5.54
C PRO A 63 31.74 17.12 4.46
N GLN A 64 31.95 16.62 3.24
CA GLN A 64 31.00 16.83 2.17
C GLN A 64 29.81 15.90 2.35
N HIS A 65 28.63 16.47 2.48
CA HIS A 65 27.35 15.75 2.54
C HIS A 65 26.50 16.07 1.31
N PRO A 66 25.70 15.11 0.81
CA PRO A 66 25.67 13.69 1.20
C PRO A 66 26.89 12.91 0.66
N ARG A 67 27.43 12.00 1.46
CA ARG A 67 28.52 11.12 1.02
C ARG A 67 28.04 10.18 -0.09
N VAL A 68 28.89 9.93 -1.08
CA VAL A 68 28.63 8.95 -2.13
C VAL A 68 29.30 7.63 -1.77
N LEU A 69 28.50 6.61 -1.50
CA LEU A 69 28.96 5.27 -1.17
C LEU A 69 28.87 4.33 -2.38
N PRO A 70 29.90 3.49 -2.62
CA PRO A 70 29.89 2.53 -3.71
C PRO A 70 28.85 1.43 -3.50
N ALA A 71 28.34 0.87 -4.59
CA ALA A 71 27.44 -0.26 -4.53
C ALA A 71 28.23 -1.58 -4.42
N PRO A 72 27.97 -2.43 -3.40
CA PRO A 72 28.57 -3.76 -3.28
C PRO A 72 28.29 -4.62 -4.52
N ALA A 73 29.24 -5.47 -4.90
CA ALA A 73 29.11 -6.35 -6.06
C ALA A 73 27.88 -7.29 -5.95
N ALA A 74 27.57 -7.75 -4.74
CA ALA A 74 26.43 -8.64 -4.49
C ALA A 74 25.06 -8.06 -4.86
N VAL A 75 24.90 -6.74 -4.89
CA VAL A 75 23.64 -6.05 -5.24
C VAL A 75 23.68 -5.39 -6.62
N THR A 76 24.81 -5.48 -7.33
CA THR A 76 24.98 -4.98 -8.70
C THR A 76 25.15 -6.11 -9.72
N ALA A 77 25.08 -7.37 -9.27
CA ALA A 77 25.10 -8.51 -10.14
C ALA A 77 23.92 -8.44 -11.13
N SER A 78 24.17 -8.81 -12.39
CA SER A 78 23.14 -8.86 -13.41
C SER A 78 22.15 -9.96 -13.08
N LEU A 79 21.00 -9.59 -12.51
CA LEU A 79 19.88 -10.50 -12.27
C LEU A 79 18.95 -10.47 -13.50
N THR A 80 18.47 -11.63 -13.91
CA THR A 80 17.41 -11.69 -14.92
C THR A 80 16.11 -11.06 -14.35
N SER A 81 15.20 -10.61 -15.21
CA SER A 81 13.92 -10.01 -14.80
C SER A 81 13.12 -10.94 -13.86
N ASN A 82 13.24 -12.26 -14.03
CA ASN A 82 12.59 -13.24 -13.16
C ASN A 82 13.28 -13.40 -11.79
N GLN A 83 14.56 -13.05 -11.68
CA GLN A 83 15.35 -13.25 -10.47
C GLN A 83 15.46 -11.98 -9.63
N GLY A 84 15.38 -10.81 -10.26
CA GLY A 84 15.68 -9.54 -9.61
C GLY A 84 14.61 -8.47 -9.77
N ARG A 85 14.77 -7.43 -8.95
CA ARG A 85 13.97 -6.21 -8.92
C ARG A 85 14.96 -5.05 -8.87
N VAL A 86 15.03 -4.24 -9.93
CA VAL A 86 15.91 -3.08 -10.00
C VAL A 86 15.30 -1.93 -9.18
N LEU A 87 16.05 -1.43 -8.21
CA LEU A 87 15.65 -0.29 -7.38
C LEU A 87 16.05 1.05 -8.02
N GLY A 88 17.08 1.05 -8.85
CA GLY A 88 17.63 2.24 -9.51
C GLY A 88 19.09 2.04 -9.91
N ARG A 89 19.83 3.14 -10.01
CA ARG A 89 21.25 3.18 -10.39
C ARG A 89 22.13 3.53 -9.23
N ALA A 90 23.33 2.96 -9.18
CA ALA A 90 24.37 3.36 -8.23
C ALA A 90 24.81 4.80 -8.55
N VAL A 91 24.86 5.68 -7.53
CA VAL A 91 25.32 7.06 -7.73
C VAL A 91 26.82 7.11 -8.06
N SER A 92 27.61 6.22 -7.45
CA SER A 92 29.05 6.10 -7.71
C SER A 92 29.39 5.61 -9.12
N GLU A 93 28.52 4.78 -9.71
CA GLU A 93 28.65 4.23 -11.06
C GLU A 93 27.28 4.20 -11.75
N PRO A 94 26.84 5.28 -12.41
CA PRO A 94 25.49 5.38 -12.99
C PRO A 94 25.15 4.33 -14.05
N SER A 95 26.16 3.67 -14.64
CA SER A 95 25.96 2.53 -15.54
C SER A 95 25.48 1.26 -14.84
N ARG A 96 25.72 1.13 -13.52
CA ARG A 96 25.35 -0.05 -12.75
C ARG A 96 23.95 0.07 -12.15
N SER A 97 23.13 -0.92 -12.46
CA SER A 97 21.85 -1.11 -11.79
C SER A 97 22.03 -1.72 -10.41
N VAL A 98 21.26 -1.25 -9.44
CA VAL A 98 21.18 -1.82 -8.09
C VAL A 98 19.91 -2.65 -8.02
N ALA A 99 20.04 -3.92 -7.70
CA ALA A 99 18.93 -4.86 -7.70
C ALA A 99 18.84 -5.67 -6.40
N LEU A 100 17.62 -6.04 -6.05
CA LEU A 100 17.28 -6.95 -4.95
C LEU A 100 16.69 -8.22 -5.55
N SER A 101 17.16 -9.40 -5.15
CA SER A 101 16.59 -10.65 -5.64
C SER A 101 15.13 -10.83 -5.18
N ALA A 102 14.33 -11.54 -5.96
CA ALA A 102 12.94 -11.85 -5.60
C ALA A 102 12.86 -12.65 -4.29
N GLU A 103 13.81 -13.56 -4.06
CA GLU A 103 13.91 -14.32 -2.81
C GLU A 103 14.25 -13.42 -1.62
N ALA A 104 15.24 -12.53 -1.77
CA ALA A 104 15.59 -11.56 -0.72
C ALA A 104 14.43 -10.60 -0.41
N SER A 105 13.59 -10.30 -1.40
CA SER A 105 12.39 -9.46 -1.24
C SER A 105 11.32 -10.08 -0.34
N LEU A 106 11.28 -11.41 -0.21
CA LEU A 106 10.42 -12.08 0.77
C LEU A 106 10.81 -11.79 2.23
N ARG A 107 12.02 -11.26 2.47
CA ARG A 107 12.45 -10.78 3.78
C ARG A 107 12.19 -9.30 3.99
N HIS A 108 11.24 -8.77 3.27
CA HIS A 108 10.64 -7.45 3.34
C HIS A 108 11.59 -6.30 3.00
N LEU A 109 11.00 -5.24 2.45
CA LEU A 109 11.67 -3.98 2.12
C LEU A 109 11.02 -2.84 2.90
N HIS A 110 11.81 -2.10 3.64
CA HIS A 110 11.39 -0.89 4.35
C HIS A 110 11.81 0.34 3.55
N VAL A 111 10.85 1.21 3.21
CA VAL A 111 11.06 2.44 2.43
C VAL A 111 10.67 3.64 3.27
N LEU A 112 11.60 4.54 3.52
CA LEU A 112 11.45 5.67 4.42
C LEU A 112 11.78 6.99 3.73
N GLY A 113 10.98 8.04 3.99
CA GLY A 113 11.21 9.41 3.52
C GLY A 113 9.94 10.23 3.40
N PRO A 114 10.00 11.56 3.45
CA PRO A 114 8.84 12.46 3.34
C PRO A 114 8.16 12.39 1.98
N THR A 115 7.09 13.12 1.83
CA THR A 115 6.36 13.23 0.54
C THR A 115 7.23 13.92 -0.51
N GLY A 116 7.18 13.44 -1.77
CA GLY A 116 7.85 14.07 -2.91
C GLY A 116 9.30 13.63 -3.14
N VAL A 117 9.90 12.79 -2.29
CA VAL A 117 11.30 12.37 -2.43
C VAL A 117 11.51 11.20 -3.39
N GLY A 118 10.43 10.55 -3.89
CA GLY A 118 10.53 9.44 -4.85
C GLY A 118 10.08 8.07 -4.34
N LYS A 119 9.48 7.96 -3.14
CA LYS A 119 8.97 6.68 -2.59
C LYS A 119 7.97 6.01 -3.53
N SER A 120 6.90 6.72 -3.91
CA SER A 120 5.83 6.15 -4.76
C SER A 120 6.36 5.78 -6.15
N THR A 121 7.33 6.52 -6.68
CA THR A 121 8.05 6.17 -7.93
C THR A 121 8.78 4.83 -7.77
N LEU A 122 9.50 4.62 -6.67
CA LEU A 122 10.16 3.35 -6.38
C LEU A 122 9.16 2.19 -6.25
N LEU A 123 8.07 2.40 -5.51
CA LEU A 123 7.03 1.37 -5.34
C LEU A 123 6.38 1.00 -6.68
N ALA A 124 6.09 2.01 -7.53
CA ALA A 124 5.53 1.77 -8.86
C ALA A 124 6.47 0.96 -9.75
N HIS A 125 7.78 1.30 -9.78
CA HIS A 125 8.77 0.53 -10.52
C HIS A 125 8.85 -0.92 -10.05
N LEU A 126 8.87 -1.15 -8.75
CA LEU A 126 8.94 -2.50 -8.19
C LEU A 126 7.68 -3.31 -8.53
N ALA A 127 6.50 -2.69 -8.42
CA ALA A 127 5.23 -3.35 -8.75
C ALA A 127 5.13 -3.71 -10.24
N LEU A 128 5.55 -2.82 -11.15
CA LEU A 128 5.57 -3.08 -12.58
C LEU A 128 6.53 -4.21 -12.94
N GLN A 129 7.75 -4.20 -12.41
CA GLN A 129 8.74 -5.26 -12.63
C GLN A 129 8.27 -6.61 -12.08
N ASP A 130 7.64 -6.63 -10.90
CA ASP A 130 7.06 -7.86 -10.35
C ASP A 130 5.97 -8.43 -11.25
N ALA A 131 5.10 -7.56 -11.75
CA ALA A 131 4.01 -7.93 -12.64
C ALA A 131 4.52 -8.49 -13.98
N GLU A 132 5.48 -7.82 -14.60
CA GLU A 132 6.12 -8.28 -15.85
C GLU A 132 6.86 -9.60 -15.69
N ALA A 133 7.46 -9.82 -14.52
CA ALA A 133 8.13 -11.08 -14.18
C ALA A 133 7.16 -12.22 -13.80
N GLY A 134 5.84 -12.00 -13.91
CA GLY A 134 4.81 -12.99 -13.58
C GLY A 134 4.58 -13.20 -12.08
N ARG A 135 5.20 -12.38 -11.21
CA ARG A 135 4.93 -12.41 -9.77
C ARG A 135 3.57 -11.77 -9.47
N ARG A 136 2.89 -12.28 -8.46
CA ARG A 136 1.62 -11.71 -8.02
C ARG A 136 1.87 -10.43 -7.23
N VAL A 137 1.09 -9.40 -7.51
CA VAL A 137 1.27 -8.07 -6.94
C VAL A 137 0.00 -7.56 -6.29
N VAL A 138 0.12 -7.02 -5.08
CA VAL A 138 -0.93 -6.25 -4.42
C VAL A 138 -0.34 -4.90 -4.03
N VAL A 139 -1.04 -3.81 -4.37
CA VAL A 139 -0.64 -2.45 -4.00
C VAL A 139 -1.78 -1.81 -3.22
N ILE A 140 -1.47 -1.26 -2.06
CA ILE A 140 -2.43 -0.48 -1.25
C ILE A 140 -1.94 0.96 -1.19
N ASP A 141 -2.77 1.85 -1.75
CA ASP A 141 -2.48 3.27 -1.88
C ASP A 141 -3.61 4.12 -1.23
N PRO A 142 -3.28 4.94 -0.23
CA PRO A 142 -4.27 5.80 0.42
C PRO A 142 -4.83 6.90 -0.47
N LYS A 143 -4.08 7.37 -1.46
CA LYS A 143 -4.42 8.52 -2.30
C LYS A 143 -5.04 8.12 -3.64
N GLY A 144 -4.54 7.06 -4.26
CA GLY A 144 -4.94 6.57 -5.57
C GLY A 144 -3.95 6.93 -6.70
N ASP A 145 -3.04 7.88 -6.50
CA ASP A 145 -2.09 8.31 -7.51
C ASP A 145 -1.13 7.18 -7.93
N LEU A 146 -0.62 6.43 -6.95
CA LEU A 146 0.25 5.27 -7.20
C LEU A 146 -0.50 4.18 -7.99
N VAL A 147 -1.79 3.96 -7.70
CA VAL A 147 -2.64 3.03 -8.45
C VAL A 147 -2.77 3.46 -9.90
N VAL A 148 -3.00 4.76 -10.17
CA VAL A 148 -3.08 5.31 -11.54
C VAL A 148 -1.75 5.16 -12.26
N ASP A 149 -0.65 5.48 -11.58
CA ASP A 149 0.70 5.38 -12.13
C ASP A 149 1.05 3.96 -12.59
N ILE A 150 0.72 2.97 -11.78
CA ILE A 150 0.95 1.56 -12.12
C ILE A 150 -0.01 1.12 -13.21
N ALA A 151 -1.32 1.32 -13.02
CA ALA A 151 -2.35 0.83 -13.93
C ALA A 151 -2.13 1.30 -15.38
N THR A 152 -1.80 2.58 -15.56
CA THR A 152 -1.59 3.18 -16.89
C THR A 152 -0.34 2.67 -17.60
N ARG A 153 0.57 2.01 -16.90
CA ARG A 153 1.87 1.50 -17.42
C ARG A 153 1.95 -0.01 -17.53
N LEU A 154 0.86 -0.72 -17.19
CA LEU A 154 0.82 -2.17 -17.31
C LEU A 154 0.85 -2.61 -18.78
N PRO A 155 1.62 -3.68 -19.12
CA PRO A 155 1.52 -4.32 -20.43
C PRO A 155 0.09 -4.78 -20.75
N ALA A 156 -0.31 -4.74 -22.03
CA ALA A 156 -1.68 -5.02 -22.46
C ALA A 156 -2.19 -6.40 -22.00
N HIS A 157 -1.32 -7.43 -21.99
CA HIS A 157 -1.68 -8.78 -21.55
C HIS A 157 -2.01 -8.88 -20.05
N LEU A 158 -1.55 -7.92 -19.22
CA LEU A 158 -1.83 -7.86 -17.79
C LEU A 158 -3.10 -7.07 -17.46
N VAL A 159 -3.60 -6.23 -18.37
CA VAL A 159 -4.81 -5.42 -18.14
C VAL A 159 -6.02 -6.30 -17.79
N THR A 160 -6.22 -7.40 -18.53
CA THR A 160 -7.31 -8.34 -18.27
C THR A 160 -7.12 -9.17 -17.00
N ARG A 161 -5.90 -9.23 -16.46
CA ARG A 161 -5.55 -9.92 -15.22
C ARG A 161 -5.37 -8.95 -14.03
N THR A 162 -5.80 -7.71 -14.18
CA THR A 162 -5.75 -6.68 -13.15
C THR A 162 -7.11 -6.49 -12.51
N VAL A 163 -7.17 -6.44 -11.18
CA VAL A 163 -8.33 -6.02 -10.39
C VAL A 163 -8.03 -4.66 -9.78
N ILE A 164 -8.91 -3.69 -10.01
CA ILE A 164 -8.83 -2.38 -9.37
C ILE A 164 -9.96 -2.30 -8.35
N LEU A 165 -9.59 -2.22 -7.08
CA LEU A 165 -10.49 -1.92 -5.98
C LEU A 165 -10.37 -0.42 -5.71
N ASP A 166 -11.30 0.35 -6.23
CA ASP A 166 -11.41 1.77 -5.98
C ASP A 166 -12.64 2.03 -5.10
N ALA A 167 -12.39 2.51 -3.89
CA ALA A 167 -13.44 2.72 -2.91
C ALA A 167 -14.42 3.87 -3.28
N ALA A 168 -14.02 4.75 -4.21
CA ALA A 168 -14.85 5.84 -4.72
C ALA A 168 -15.57 5.48 -6.03
N ASP A 169 -15.40 4.25 -6.54
CA ASP A 169 -15.98 3.81 -7.81
C ASP A 169 -17.52 3.69 -7.72
N THR A 170 -18.19 3.95 -8.84
CA THR A 170 -19.65 3.75 -9.01
C THR A 170 -20.04 2.27 -9.06
N ARG A 171 -19.10 1.39 -9.43
CA ARG A 171 -19.24 -0.07 -9.45
C ARG A 171 -18.05 -0.73 -8.76
N PRO A 172 -17.93 -0.58 -7.44
CA PRO A 172 -16.76 -1.06 -6.72
C PRO A 172 -16.66 -2.58 -6.72
N VAL A 173 -15.43 -3.05 -6.60
CA VAL A 173 -15.16 -4.46 -6.28
C VAL A 173 -15.53 -4.69 -4.82
N GLY A 174 -16.25 -5.77 -4.54
CA GLY A 174 -16.68 -6.10 -3.19
C GLY A 174 -15.54 -6.61 -2.31
N VAL A 175 -15.62 -6.24 -1.03
CA VAL A 175 -14.75 -6.75 0.04
C VAL A 175 -15.65 -7.38 1.09
N ASN A 176 -15.68 -8.70 1.13
CA ASN A 176 -16.45 -9.43 2.13
C ASN A 176 -15.54 -10.28 3.02
N PRO A 177 -15.22 -9.81 4.23
CA PRO A 177 -14.35 -10.55 5.14
C PRO A 177 -15.01 -11.82 5.73
N LEU A 178 -16.32 -11.98 5.55
CA LEU A 178 -17.07 -13.14 6.05
C LEU A 178 -17.29 -14.22 4.96
N ALA A 179 -16.92 -13.94 3.70
CA ALA A 179 -17.11 -14.86 2.59
C ALA A 179 -15.80 -15.55 2.18
N GLY A 180 -15.89 -16.84 1.87
CA GLY A 180 -14.84 -17.56 1.14
C GLY A 180 -13.64 -18.04 1.95
N GLY A 181 -13.62 -17.90 3.26
CA GLY A 181 -12.60 -18.48 4.13
C GLY A 181 -12.88 -19.95 4.46
N GLN A 182 -11.82 -20.73 4.70
CA GLN A 182 -11.96 -22.12 5.14
C GLN A 182 -12.47 -22.24 6.60
N SER A 183 -12.28 -21.20 7.42
CA SER A 183 -12.71 -21.16 8.80
C SER A 183 -13.53 -19.89 9.08
N PRO A 184 -14.86 -20.01 9.27
CA PRO A 184 -15.71 -18.91 9.69
C PRO A 184 -15.24 -18.26 10.99
N ASP A 185 -14.73 -19.06 11.94
CA ASP A 185 -14.28 -18.59 13.24
C ASP A 185 -13.02 -17.72 13.10
N LEU A 186 -12.05 -18.16 12.28
CA LEU A 186 -10.85 -17.35 12.00
C LEU A 186 -11.21 -16.02 11.31
N ALA A 187 -12.16 -16.03 10.38
CA ALA A 187 -12.60 -14.80 9.70
C ALA A 187 -13.21 -13.80 10.71
N ALA A 188 -14.06 -14.29 11.61
CA ALA A 188 -14.66 -13.49 12.68
C ALA A 188 -13.60 -12.91 13.64
N ASP A 189 -12.62 -13.74 14.07
CA ASP A 189 -11.55 -13.34 14.98
C ASP A 189 -10.63 -12.27 14.37
N LEU A 190 -10.23 -12.46 13.10
CA LEU A 190 -9.40 -11.49 12.39
C LEU A 190 -10.10 -10.15 12.25
N LEU A 191 -11.38 -10.16 11.87
CA LEU A 191 -12.17 -8.94 11.73
C LEU A 191 -12.40 -8.26 13.08
N LEU A 192 -12.70 -9.03 14.13
CA LEU A 192 -12.79 -8.52 15.49
C LEU A 192 -11.49 -7.83 15.92
N GLY A 193 -10.34 -8.44 15.61
CA GLY A 193 -9.01 -7.89 15.87
C GLY A 193 -8.78 -6.54 15.17
N VAL A 194 -9.22 -6.39 13.93
CA VAL A 194 -9.17 -5.12 13.19
C VAL A 194 -9.99 -4.03 13.91
N PHE A 195 -11.25 -4.32 14.26
CA PHE A 195 -12.09 -3.36 14.97
C PHE A 195 -11.50 -2.98 16.34
N ARG A 196 -11.02 -3.95 17.11
CA ARG A 196 -10.37 -3.71 18.40
C ARG A 196 -9.13 -2.82 18.27
N SER A 197 -8.33 -3.02 17.24
CA SER A 197 -7.13 -2.21 16.99
C SER A 197 -7.47 -0.79 16.55
N LEU A 198 -8.49 -0.62 15.71
CA LEU A 198 -8.91 0.70 15.21
C LEU A 198 -9.55 1.57 16.28
N TYR A 199 -10.28 0.95 17.21
CA TYR A 199 -11.08 1.66 18.22
C TYR A 199 -10.59 1.37 19.65
N ALA A 200 -9.27 1.14 19.83
CA ALA A 200 -8.68 0.71 21.09
C ALA A 200 -9.09 1.59 22.27
N ASP A 201 -9.09 2.91 22.11
CA ASP A 201 -9.40 3.89 23.17
C ASP A 201 -10.88 3.86 23.63
N SER A 202 -11.76 3.33 22.80
CA SER A 202 -13.21 3.24 23.06
C SER A 202 -13.75 1.79 23.03
N TRP A 203 -12.85 0.80 23.19
CA TRP A 203 -13.19 -0.61 23.12
C TRP A 203 -13.57 -1.17 24.48
N GLY A 204 -14.75 -1.75 24.61
CA GLY A 204 -15.22 -2.35 25.85
C GLY A 204 -15.61 -3.82 25.69
N PRO A 205 -15.64 -4.59 26.82
CA PRO A 205 -15.95 -6.02 26.79
C PRO A 205 -17.31 -6.33 26.15
N ARG A 206 -18.34 -5.55 26.45
CA ARG A 206 -19.68 -5.72 25.86
C ARG A 206 -19.70 -5.49 24.36
N THR A 207 -18.98 -4.47 23.88
CA THR A 207 -18.84 -4.21 22.43
C THR A 207 -18.15 -5.36 21.74
N GLN A 208 -17.11 -5.91 22.37
CA GLN A 208 -16.38 -7.08 21.87
C GLN A 208 -17.28 -8.30 21.77
N ASP A 209 -18.00 -8.62 22.83
CA ASP A 209 -18.87 -9.79 22.91
C ASP A 209 -19.99 -9.75 21.86
N ILE A 210 -20.71 -8.61 21.77
CA ILE A 210 -21.79 -8.43 20.79
C ILE A 210 -21.25 -8.49 19.35
N LEU A 211 -20.13 -7.84 19.06
CA LEU A 211 -19.55 -7.89 17.71
C LEU A 211 -19.08 -9.30 17.38
N HIS A 212 -18.38 -9.97 18.29
CA HIS A 212 -17.86 -11.31 18.05
C HIS A 212 -18.98 -12.32 17.77
N ALA A 213 -20.02 -12.35 18.61
CA ALA A 213 -21.18 -13.22 18.40
C ALA A 213 -21.90 -12.90 17.07
N SER A 214 -21.99 -11.62 16.71
CA SER A 214 -22.59 -11.19 15.44
C SER A 214 -21.77 -11.67 14.23
N LEU A 215 -20.45 -11.48 14.28
CA LEU A 215 -19.54 -11.90 13.20
C LEU A 215 -19.53 -13.42 13.03
N LEU A 216 -19.44 -14.18 14.15
CA LEU A 216 -19.50 -15.64 14.12
C LEU A 216 -20.82 -16.14 13.52
N SER A 217 -21.95 -15.57 13.95
CA SER A 217 -23.26 -15.95 13.43
C SER A 217 -23.40 -15.71 11.93
N LEU A 218 -22.92 -14.55 11.47
CA LEU A 218 -22.94 -14.20 10.04
C LEU A 218 -21.94 -15.02 9.22
N ALA A 219 -20.73 -15.26 9.74
CA ALA A 219 -19.73 -16.07 9.06
C ALA A 219 -20.18 -17.53 8.92
N ARG A 220 -20.77 -18.13 9.96
CA ARG A 220 -21.27 -19.51 9.95
C ARG A 220 -22.53 -19.66 9.07
N ARG A 221 -23.26 -18.58 8.80
CA ARG A 221 -24.33 -18.58 7.80
C ARG A 221 -23.79 -18.75 6.38
N GLY A 222 -22.63 -18.17 6.06
CA GLY A 222 -21.90 -18.36 4.80
C GLY A 222 -22.35 -17.47 3.64
N ASP A 223 -23.51 -16.81 3.70
CA ASP A 223 -24.04 -15.92 2.68
C ASP A 223 -24.27 -14.49 3.19
N ALA A 224 -23.49 -14.07 4.16
CA ALA A 224 -23.63 -12.79 4.83
C ALA A 224 -22.49 -11.82 4.49
N SER A 225 -22.71 -10.55 4.77
CA SER A 225 -21.71 -9.48 4.65
C SER A 225 -21.64 -8.64 5.92
N LEU A 226 -20.56 -7.87 6.08
CA LEU A 226 -20.35 -6.99 7.24
C LEU A 226 -21.49 -5.96 7.39
N ALA A 227 -22.06 -5.49 6.29
CA ALA A 227 -23.19 -4.54 6.30
C ALA A 227 -24.46 -5.10 6.94
N MET A 228 -24.53 -6.42 7.18
CA MET A 228 -25.69 -7.06 7.83
C MET A 228 -25.61 -7.08 9.36
N VAL A 229 -24.49 -6.73 9.98
CA VAL A 229 -24.37 -6.69 11.44
C VAL A 229 -25.47 -5.82 12.08
N PRO A 230 -25.75 -4.60 11.60
CA PRO A 230 -26.85 -3.80 12.15
C PRO A 230 -28.21 -4.45 12.00
N LEU A 231 -28.51 -5.07 10.86
CA LEU A 231 -29.77 -5.79 10.65
C LEU A 231 -29.94 -6.94 11.64
N LEU A 232 -28.86 -7.71 11.87
CA LEU A 232 -28.85 -8.79 12.85
C LEU A 232 -29.19 -8.29 14.27
N LEU A 233 -28.69 -7.11 14.62
CA LEU A 233 -28.89 -6.53 15.95
C LEU A 233 -30.23 -5.80 16.11
N THR A 234 -30.77 -5.21 15.05
CA THR A 234 -31.97 -4.37 15.17
C THR A 234 -33.25 -5.00 14.63
N ASN A 235 -33.17 -5.93 13.65
CA ASN A 235 -34.33 -6.54 13.02
C ASN A 235 -34.60 -7.96 13.57
N PRO A 236 -35.66 -8.18 14.38
CA PRO A 236 -35.94 -9.50 14.95
C PRO A 236 -36.22 -10.59 13.93
N GLY A 237 -36.84 -10.26 12.79
CA GLY A 237 -37.12 -11.20 11.72
C GLY A 237 -35.86 -11.71 11.05
N PHE A 238 -34.98 -10.78 10.67
CA PHE A 238 -33.68 -11.11 10.10
C PHE A 238 -32.80 -11.90 11.12
N ARG A 239 -32.79 -11.47 12.38
CA ARG A 239 -32.04 -12.16 13.42
C ARG A 239 -32.48 -13.61 13.56
N ARG A 240 -33.79 -13.88 13.63
CA ARG A 240 -34.30 -15.26 13.68
C ARG A 240 -33.91 -16.09 12.49
N SER A 241 -33.89 -15.52 11.29
CA SER A 241 -33.45 -16.23 10.07
C SER A 241 -31.96 -16.60 10.09
N VAL A 242 -31.12 -15.84 10.79
CA VAL A 242 -29.70 -16.13 10.96
C VAL A 242 -29.47 -17.12 12.10
N THR A 243 -30.10 -16.84 13.25
CA THR A 243 -29.81 -17.60 14.48
C THR A 243 -30.46 -18.98 14.52
N GLY A 244 -31.56 -19.21 13.79
CA GLY A 244 -32.30 -20.46 13.84
C GLY A 244 -31.47 -21.72 13.58
N THR A 245 -30.57 -21.69 12.60
CA THR A 245 -29.68 -22.81 12.30
C THR A 245 -28.37 -22.79 13.09
N VAL A 246 -27.86 -21.60 13.40
CA VAL A 246 -26.56 -21.41 14.08
C VAL A 246 -26.68 -21.80 15.57
N VAL A 247 -27.78 -21.42 16.22
CA VAL A 247 -28.07 -21.74 17.61
C VAL A 247 -28.23 -23.26 17.84
N GLN A 248 -28.85 -23.95 16.88
CA GLN A 248 -28.98 -25.41 16.96
C GLN A 248 -27.65 -26.15 16.89
N ARG A 249 -26.68 -25.61 16.18
CA ARG A 249 -25.32 -26.20 16.01
C ARG A 249 -24.40 -25.87 17.18
N ASP A 250 -24.66 -24.78 17.88
CA ASP A 250 -23.82 -24.27 18.99
C ASP A 250 -24.70 -23.75 20.13
N PRO A 251 -25.40 -24.65 20.85
CA PRO A 251 -26.35 -24.26 21.91
C PRO A 251 -25.67 -23.65 23.13
N LEU A 252 -24.42 -24.04 23.43
CA LEU A 252 -23.69 -23.57 24.63
C LEU A 252 -22.99 -22.23 24.40
N GLY A 253 -22.51 -21.97 23.17
CA GLY A 253 -21.85 -20.71 22.81
C GLY A 253 -22.85 -19.68 22.26
N LEU A 254 -23.10 -19.68 20.96
CA LEU A 254 -23.99 -18.70 20.31
C LEU A 254 -25.44 -18.85 20.77
N GLY A 255 -25.89 -20.06 21.11
CA GLY A 255 -27.24 -20.28 21.64
C GLY A 255 -27.46 -19.53 22.96
N ALA A 256 -26.55 -19.65 23.92
CA ALA A 256 -26.60 -18.94 25.17
C ALA A 256 -26.52 -17.41 24.99
N PHE A 257 -25.64 -16.94 24.11
CA PHE A 257 -25.54 -15.50 23.79
C PHE A 257 -26.86 -14.95 23.23
N TRP A 258 -27.43 -15.57 22.21
CA TRP A 258 -28.66 -15.08 21.58
C TRP A 258 -29.87 -15.20 22.51
N ALA A 259 -29.94 -16.22 23.38
CA ALA A 259 -30.95 -16.32 24.43
C ALA A 259 -30.87 -15.12 25.38
N TRP A 260 -29.67 -14.79 25.86
CA TRP A 260 -29.43 -13.60 26.67
C TRP A 260 -29.84 -12.31 25.92
N TYR A 261 -29.44 -12.17 24.66
CA TYR A 261 -29.73 -10.98 23.84
C TYR A 261 -31.24 -10.78 23.63
N GLU A 262 -32.00 -11.86 23.40
CA GLU A 262 -33.45 -11.80 23.21
C GLU A 262 -34.21 -11.51 24.53
N ALA A 263 -33.65 -11.90 25.68
CA ALA A 263 -34.21 -11.62 27.01
C ALA A 263 -34.08 -10.13 27.40
N LEU A 264 -33.18 -9.35 26.75
CA LEU A 264 -33.06 -7.92 27.01
C LEU A 264 -34.32 -7.18 26.60
N SER A 265 -34.76 -6.21 27.41
CA SER A 265 -35.77 -5.22 27.01
C SER A 265 -35.27 -4.40 25.84
N GLU A 266 -36.17 -3.75 25.12
CA GLU A 266 -35.80 -2.92 23.97
C GLU A 266 -34.87 -1.76 24.35
N ALA A 267 -35.08 -1.15 25.52
CA ALA A 267 -34.23 -0.10 26.05
C ALA A 267 -32.82 -0.59 26.35
N GLU A 268 -32.68 -1.72 27.07
CA GLU A 268 -31.39 -2.33 27.37
C GLU A 268 -30.66 -2.77 26.11
N ARG A 269 -31.37 -3.33 25.13
CA ARG A 269 -30.81 -3.73 23.84
C ARG A 269 -30.25 -2.53 23.08
N ARG A 270 -31.01 -1.43 22.98
CA ARG A 270 -30.53 -0.18 22.35
C ARG A 270 -29.28 0.35 23.05
N GLN A 271 -29.25 0.36 24.39
CA GLN A 271 -28.11 0.79 25.16
C GLN A 271 -26.88 -0.12 24.93
N ALA A 272 -27.08 -1.44 24.89
CA ALA A 272 -26.02 -2.40 24.70
C ALA A 272 -25.32 -2.30 23.33
N ILE A 273 -26.10 -2.06 22.26
CA ILE A 273 -25.57 -1.99 20.88
C ILE A 273 -25.06 -0.60 20.48
N ALA A 274 -25.43 0.47 21.18
CA ALA A 274 -25.09 1.83 20.80
C ALA A 274 -23.60 2.08 20.56
N PRO A 275 -22.67 1.60 21.41
CA PRO A 275 -21.22 1.77 21.18
C PRO A 275 -20.74 1.08 19.91
N LEU A 276 -21.29 -0.11 19.60
CA LEU A 276 -20.96 -0.85 18.38
C LEU A 276 -21.53 -0.17 17.14
N MET A 277 -22.79 0.27 17.19
CA MET A 277 -23.44 0.98 16.09
C MET A 277 -22.68 2.26 15.70
N ASN A 278 -22.13 2.98 16.70
CA ASN A 278 -21.30 4.17 16.44
C ASN A 278 -20.04 3.81 15.62
N LYS A 279 -19.44 2.65 15.86
CA LYS A 279 -18.24 2.18 15.13
C LYS A 279 -18.56 1.65 13.73
N LEU A 280 -19.78 1.20 13.50
CA LEU A 280 -20.25 0.74 12.18
C LEU A 280 -20.79 1.89 11.30
N ARG A 281 -21.13 3.04 11.87
CA ARG A 281 -21.64 4.21 11.13
C ARG A 281 -20.76 4.68 9.98
N PRO A 282 -19.41 4.73 10.08
CA PRO A 282 -18.55 5.10 8.96
C PRO A 282 -18.79 4.26 7.70
N ILE A 283 -19.17 2.98 7.88
CA ILE A 283 -19.52 2.08 6.77
C ILE A 283 -20.94 2.36 6.29
N LEU A 284 -21.90 2.46 7.23
CA LEU A 284 -23.34 2.46 6.92
C LEU A 284 -23.81 3.77 6.30
N LEU A 285 -23.25 4.91 6.71
CA LEU A 285 -23.66 6.23 6.24
C LEU A 285 -23.07 6.59 4.87
N ARG A 286 -22.07 5.83 4.40
CA ARG A 286 -21.43 6.08 3.11
C ARG A 286 -21.87 5.04 2.07
N PRO A 287 -22.64 5.45 1.04
CA PRO A 287 -23.13 4.53 0.01
C PRO A 287 -22.01 3.71 -0.64
N GLN A 288 -20.85 4.33 -0.90
CA GLN A 288 -19.69 3.68 -1.51
C GLN A 288 -19.16 2.54 -0.64
N LEU A 289 -19.04 2.75 0.68
CA LEU A 289 -18.58 1.69 1.60
C LEU A 289 -19.65 0.61 1.80
N ARG A 290 -20.93 0.97 1.80
CA ARG A 290 -22.00 -0.04 1.77
C ARG A 290 -21.91 -0.90 0.51
N ALA A 291 -21.61 -0.29 -0.64
CA ALA A 291 -21.43 -1.02 -1.88
C ALA A 291 -20.21 -1.97 -1.84
N VAL A 292 -19.13 -1.58 -1.18
CA VAL A 292 -17.95 -2.42 -1.01
C VAL A 292 -18.20 -3.56 -0.02
N PHE A 293 -18.68 -3.25 1.20
CA PHE A 293 -18.84 -4.23 2.28
C PHE A 293 -20.19 -4.96 2.26
N GLY A 294 -21.16 -4.51 1.45
CA GLY A 294 -22.48 -5.08 1.35
C GLY A 294 -22.59 -6.27 0.39
N GLN A 295 -21.61 -6.48 -0.49
CA GLN A 295 -21.61 -7.59 -1.43
C GLN A 295 -21.45 -8.92 -0.70
N ARG A 296 -22.48 -9.75 -0.70
CA ARG A 296 -22.46 -11.08 -0.04
C ARG A 296 -21.55 -12.06 -0.77
N SER A 297 -21.59 -12.05 -2.08
CA SER A 297 -20.78 -12.91 -2.95
C SER A 297 -20.00 -12.04 -3.93
N PRO A 298 -18.88 -11.42 -3.50
CA PRO A 298 -18.05 -10.63 -4.39
C PRO A 298 -17.46 -11.53 -5.49
N LYS A 299 -17.38 -11.00 -6.72
CA LYS A 299 -16.81 -11.72 -7.85
C LYS A 299 -15.31 -11.98 -7.75
N PHE A 300 -14.63 -11.21 -6.91
CA PHE A 300 -13.22 -11.37 -6.60
C PHE A 300 -13.05 -11.86 -5.16
N ALA A 301 -12.24 -12.90 -4.97
CA ALA A 301 -11.85 -13.39 -3.65
C ALA A 301 -10.33 -13.30 -3.48
N TRP A 302 -9.87 -12.79 -2.35
CA TRP A 302 -8.44 -12.54 -2.06
C TRP A 302 -7.56 -13.78 -2.19
N ARG A 303 -8.11 -14.98 -1.90
CA ARG A 303 -7.39 -16.25 -2.11
C ARG A 303 -6.95 -16.47 -3.55
N GLN A 304 -7.63 -15.87 -4.54
CA GLN A 304 -7.28 -16.03 -5.96
C GLN A 304 -5.91 -15.44 -6.30
N ILE A 305 -5.44 -14.40 -5.56
CA ILE A 305 -4.10 -13.84 -5.75
C ILE A 305 -3.00 -14.82 -5.36
N PHE A 306 -3.32 -15.80 -4.52
CA PHE A 306 -2.39 -16.82 -4.04
C PHE A 306 -2.53 -18.15 -4.80
N ALA A 307 -3.52 -18.29 -5.66
CA ALA A 307 -3.75 -19.50 -6.44
C ALA A 307 -2.72 -19.63 -7.57
N PRO A 308 -2.26 -20.84 -7.90
CA PRO A 308 -1.45 -21.07 -9.09
C PRO A 308 -2.23 -20.76 -10.37
N ASP A 309 -1.50 -20.52 -11.48
CA ASP A 309 -2.10 -20.16 -12.78
C ASP A 309 -2.88 -21.30 -13.45
N ASP A 310 -2.47 -22.52 -13.16
CA ASP A 310 -3.00 -23.78 -13.67
C ASP A 310 -4.13 -24.37 -12.79
N ALA A 311 -4.53 -23.67 -11.74
CA ALA A 311 -5.67 -24.11 -10.95
C ALA A 311 -6.92 -24.12 -11.83
N ASP A 312 -7.56 -25.29 -11.92
CA ASP A 312 -8.88 -25.51 -12.55
C ASP A 312 -9.96 -24.73 -11.75
N ASN A 313 -9.94 -23.42 -11.90
CA ASN A 313 -10.95 -22.56 -11.34
C ASN A 313 -12.04 -22.36 -12.37
N ALA A 314 -13.28 -22.72 -12.05
CA ALA A 314 -14.47 -22.44 -12.88
C ALA A 314 -14.60 -20.96 -13.30
N GLN A 315 -13.82 -20.07 -12.67
CA GLN A 315 -13.78 -18.64 -12.93
C GLN A 315 -12.58 -18.20 -13.79
N GLY A 316 -11.78 -19.15 -14.30
CA GLY A 316 -10.55 -18.86 -15.06
C GLY A 316 -9.34 -18.52 -14.18
N PRO A 317 -8.19 -18.18 -14.80
CA PRO A 317 -6.97 -17.86 -14.06
C PRO A 317 -7.16 -16.63 -13.17
N GLY A 318 -6.65 -16.70 -11.93
CA GLY A 318 -6.73 -15.62 -10.96
C GLY A 318 -6.04 -14.31 -11.43
N PRO A 319 -6.30 -13.20 -10.76
CA PRO A 319 -5.62 -11.94 -11.08
C PRO A 319 -4.12 -12.04 -10.80
N HIS A 320 -3.32 -11.38 -11.63
CA HIS A 320 -1.89 -11.20 -11.36
C HIS A 320 -1.66 -9.98 -10.47
N ILE A 321 -2.51 -8.96 -10.62
CA ILE A 321 -2.33 -7.67 -9.99
C ILE A 321 -3.64 -7.25 -9.35
N VAL A 322 -3.56 -6.81 -8.09
CA VAL A 322 -4.65 -6.14 -7.38
C VAL A 322 -4.17 -4.77 -6.94
N LEU A 323 -4.80 -3.74 -7.46
CA LEU A 323 -4.51 -2.35 -7.14
C LEU A 323 -5.65 -1.80 -6.27
N VAL A 324 -5.31 -1.33 -5.08
CA VAL A 324 -6.28 -0.83 -4.09
C VAL A 324 -6.08 0.67 -3.90
N SER A 325 -7.04 1.44 -4.39
CA SER A 325 -7.19 2.87 -4.11
C SER A 325 -8.18 3.04 -2.95
N LEU A 326 -7.69 3.52 -1.81
CA LEU A 326 -8.52 3.73 -0.62
C LEU A 326 -9.24 5.08 -0.65
N ALA A 327 -8.94 5.94 -1.64
CA ALA A 327 -9.59 7.23 -1.87
C ALA A 327 -9.75 8.06 -0.57
N LYS A 328 -8.69 8.13 0.26
CA LYS A 328 -8.70 8.80 1.59
C LYS A 328 -9.27 10.21 1.54
N GLY A 329 -9.00 10.96 0.46
CA GLY A 329 -9.55 12.31 0.24
C GLY A 329 -11.06 12.36 0.09
N ALA A 330 -11.66 11.33 -0.51
CA ALA A 330 -13.12 11.23 -0.73
C ALA A 330 -13.85 10.56 0.45
N LEU A 331 -13.26 9.50 1.01
CA LEU A 331 -13.88 8.72 2.08
C LEU A 331 -13.56 9.23 3.49
N GLY A 332 -12.52 10.04 3.65
CA GLY A 332 -11.97 10.44 4.94
C GLY A 332 -11.11 9.36 5.58
N GLN A 333 -10.36 9.77 6.60
CA GLN A 333 -9.31 8.95 7.19
C GLN A 333 -9.82 7.67 7.84
N GLU A 334 -10.82 7.76 8.70
CA GLU A 334 -11.34 6.61 9.48
C GLU A 334 -11.88 5.50 8.57
N ALA A 335 -12.67 5.86 7.57
CA ALA A 335 -13.23 4.92 6.61
C ALA A 335 -12.16 4.24 5.73
N SER A 336 -11.17 5.01 5.29
CA SER A 336 -10.01 4.51 4.54
C SER A 336 -9.17 3.56 5.39
N GLN A 337 -8.93 3.89 6.66
CA GLN A 337 -8.19 3.03 7.60
C GLN A 337 -8.92 1.70 7.85
N LEU A 338 -10.23 1.74 8.05
CA LEU A 338 -11.02 0.52 8.24
C LEU A 338 -10.95 -0.38 6.99
N LEU A 339 -11.22 0.19 5.80
CA LEU A 339 -11.18 -0.57 4.56
C LEU A 339 -9.81 -1.18 4.31
N GLY A 340 -8.75 -0.39 4.42
CA GLY A 340 -7.38 -0.86 4.21
C GLY A 340 -6.96 -1.94 5.22
N SER A 341 -7.33 -1.77 6.50
CA SER A 341 -7.03 -2.77 7.55
C SER A 341 -7.79 -4.08 7.34
N VAL A 342 -9.05 -4.02 6.88
CA VAL A 342 -9.81 -5.22 6.51
C VAL A 342 -9.17 -5.92 5.31
N ILE A 343 -8.74 -5.17 4.30
CA ILE A 343 -8.07 -5.73 3.13
C ILE A 343 -6.75 -6.42 3.51
N VAL A 344 -5.92 -5.77 4.33
CA VAL A 344 -4.67 -6.37 4.84
C VAL A 344 -4.96 -7.65 5.62
N SER A 345 -6.00 -7.65 6.46
CA SER A 345 -6.43 -8.84 7.21
C SER A 345 -6.87 -9.98 6.28
N LEU A 346 -7.59 -9.69 5.19
CA LEU A 346 -8.01 -10.68 4.19
C LEU A 346 -6.83 -11.25 3.40
N ILE A 347 -5.85 -10.41 3.03
CA ILE A 347 -4.61 -10.86 2.41
C ILE A 347 -3.85 -11.79 3.37
N TRP A 348 -3.78 -11.42 4.64
CA TRP A 348 -3.14 -12.23 5.66
C TRP A 348 -3.83 -13.56 5.86
N GLN A 349 -5.17 -13.58 5.96
CA GLN A 349 -5.97 -14.80 6.04
C GLN A 349 -5.70 -15.73 4.85
N ALA A 350 -5.73 -15.19 3.62
CA ALA A 350 -5.46 -15.95 2.41
C ALA A 350 -4.01 -16.49 2.36
N ALA A 351 -3.05 -15.74 2.92
CA ALA A 351 -1.68 -16.22 3.07
C ALA A 351 -1.58 -17.38 4.08
N LEU A 352 -2.26 -17.29 5.22
CA LEU A 352 -2.28 -18.35 6.25
C LEU A 352 -2.86 -19.66 5.71
N GLU A 353 -3.82 -19.65 4.80
CA GLU A 353 -4.37 -20.85 4.18
C GLU A 353 -3.29 -21.67 3.46
N ARG A 354 -2.18 -21.03 3.03
CA ARG A 354 -1.06 -21.69 2.35
C ARG A 354 -0.15 -22.51 3.28
N ILE A 355 -0.35 -22.45 4.58
CA ILE A 355 0.47 -23.20 5.54
C ILE A 355 0.40 -24.71 5.26
N ARG A 356 -0.70 -25.19 4.67
CA ARG A 356 -0.91 -26.58 4.28
C ARG A 356 -0.19 -26.99 2.99
N LEU A 357 0.29 -26.00 2.20
CA LEU A 357 1.03 -26.25 0.96
C LEU A 357 2.52 -26.40 1.24
N PRO A 358 3.22 -27.28 0.54
CA PRO A 358 4.68 -27.33 0.55
C PRO A 358 5.27 -25.97 0.16
N GLU A 359 6.39 -25.57 0.77
CA GLU A 359 6.99 -24.24 0.57
C GLU A 359 7.29 -23.95 -0.92
N ARG A 360 7.78 -24.95 -1.67
CA ARG A 360 8.05 -24.88 -3.12
C ARG A 360 6.82 -24.56 -4.00
N GLN A 361 5.62 -24.78 -3.48
CA GLN A 361 4.37 -24.48 -4.19
C GLN A 361 3.80 -23.10 -3.80
N ARG A 362 4.44 -22.41 -2.87
CA ARG A 362 4.01 -21.08 -2.41
C ARG A 362 4.62 -20.02 -3.31
N HIS A 363 3.99 -19.73 -4.46
CA HIS A 363 4.43 -18.65 -5.36
C HIS A 363 4.54 -17.32 -4.62
N ALA A 364 5.55 -16.52 -4.98
CA ALA A 364 5.77 -15.23 -4.35
C ALA A 364 4.63 -14.25 -4.67
N VAL A 365 4.08 -13.63 -3.62
CA VAL A 365 3.14 -12.51 -3.70
C VAL A 365 3.82 -11.29 -3.09
N MET A 366 3.89 -10.20 -3.87
CA MET A 366 4.51 -8.94 -3.43
C MET A 366 3.43 -7.95 -3.03
N LEU A 367 3.40 -7.61 -1.74
CA LEU A 367 2.47 -6.66 -1.16
C LEU A 367 3.17 -5.33 -0.90
N HIS A 368 2.77 -4.29 -1.62
CA HIS A 368 3.26 -2.94 -1.44
C HIS A 368 2.23 -2.13 -0.66
N ILE A 369 2.61 -1.58 0.48
CA ILE A 369 1.73 -0.75 1.31
C ILE A 369 2.37 0.63 1.44
N ASP A 370 1.73 1.63 0.85
CA ASP A 370 2.08 3.02 1.10
C ASP A 370 1.34 3.52 2.36
N GLU A 371 1.99 4.35 3.18
CA GLU A 371 1.51 4.80 4.50
C GLU A 371 1.10 3.63 5.41
N VAL A 372 2.02 2.70 5.60
CA VAL A 372 1.79 1.41 6.31
C VAL A 372 1.21 1.56 7.71
N GLN A 373 1.48 2.66 8.42
CA GLN A 373 0.99 2.94 9.78
C GLN A 373 -0.54 3.00 9.84
N ASP A 374 -1.20 3.35 8.75
CA ASP A 374 -2.65 3.47 8.71
C ASP A 374 -3.36 2.11 8.58
N TYR A 375 -2.70 1.10 7.99
CA TYR A 375 -3.37 -0.11 7.52
C TYR A 375 -2.84 -1.43 8.08
N LEU A 376 -1.57 -1.51 8.48
CA LEU A 376 -0.98 -2.76 8.95
C LEU A 376 -1.41 -3.03 10.41
N ARG A 377 -2.60 -3.60 10.56
CA ARG A 377 -3.22 -3.94 11.83
C ARG A 377 -3.55 -5.43 11.87
N LEU A 378 -2.49 -6.23 12.03
CA LEU A 378 -2.64 -7.67 12.17
C LEU A 378 -2.89 -8.04 13.65
N PRO A 379 -3.73 -9.05 13.93
CA PRO A 379 -3.94 -9.53 15.29
C PRO A 379 -2.67 -10.22 15.82
N GLY A 380 -2.38 -10.05 17.11
CA GLY A 380 -1.24 -10.67 17.78
C GLY A 380 0.07 -9.89 17.65
N ASP A 381 1.19 -10.61 17.76
CA ASP A 381 2.53 -10.04 17.59
C ASP A 381 2.85 -9.80 16.12
N LEU A 382 2.96 -8.53 15.77
CA LEU A 382 3.27 -8.11 14.40
C LEU A 382 4.67 -8.55 13.94
N GLY A 383 5.62 -8.60 14.86
CA GLY A 383 6.97 -9.10 14.56
C GLY A 383 6.93 -10.57 14.13
N ALA A 384 6.19 -11.39 14.87
CA ALA A 384 5.96 -12.80 14.53
C ALA A 384 5.21 -12.95 13.19
N ALA A 385 4.21 -12.13 12.93
CA ALA A 385 3.47 -12.13 11.67
C ALA A 385 4.38 -11.80 10.46
N LEU A 386 5.22 -10.77 10.57
CA LEU A 386 6.19 -10.42 9.53
C LEU A 386 7.22 -11.55 9.31
N ALA A 387 7.74 -12.15 10.39
CA ALA A 387 8.64 -13.31 10.26
C ALA A 387 7.97 -14.50 9.54
N GLN A 388 6.69 -14.76 9.85
CA GLN A 388 5.93 -15.85 9.24
C GLN A 388 5.58 -15.59 7.77
N ALA A 389 5.35 -14.33 7.38
CA ALA A 389 4.94 -13.94 6.03
C ALA A 389 5.91 -14.48 4.96
N ARG A 390 7.22 -14.45 5.22
CA ARG A 390 8.24 -15.04 4.36
C ARG A 390 7.96 -16.51 4.06
N GLY A 391 7.75 -17.31 5.09
CA GLY A 391 7.47 -18.75 4.95
C GLY A 391 6.18 -19.04 4.19
N LEU A 392 5.25 -18.08 4.15
CA LEU A 392 4.01 -18.15 3.37
C LEU A 392 4.18 -17.64 1.94
N GLY A 393 5.38 -17.21 1.53
CA GLY A 393 5.66 -16.65 0.20
C GLY A 393 5.09 -15.23 0.02
N LEU A 394 4.93 -14.46 1.11
CA LEU A 394 4.44 -13.08 1.08
C LEU A 394 5.59 -12.11 1.39
N GLY A 395 6.02 -11.35 0.38
CA GLY A 395 7.02 -10.28 0.51
C GLY A 395 6.33 -8.92 0.68
N LEU A 396 6.71 -8.16 1.72
CA LEU A 396 6.13 -6.84 1.99
C LEU A 396 7.12 -5.73 1.64
N THR A 397 6.63 -4.71 0.94
CA THR A 397 7.29 -3.42 0.82
C THR A 397 6.49 -2.42 1.65
N LEU A 398 7.09 -1.93 2.71
CA LEU A 398 6.45 -1.10 3.73
C LEU A 398 6.97 0.32 3.62
N SER A 399 6.12 1.26 3.20
CA SER A 399 6.46 2.67 2.99
C SER A 399 5.78 3.57 4.01
N HIS A 400 6.54 4.52 4.56
CA HIS A 400 6.01 5.58 5.41
C HIS A 400 6.91 6.83 5.38
N GLN A 401 6.47 7.94 6.01
CA GLN A 401 7.16 9.22 5.87
C GLN A 401 8.24 9.42 6.94
N HIS A 402 7.97 9.08 8.20
CA HIS A 402 8.91 9.22 9.31
C HIS A 402 8.64 8.16 10.39
N LEU A 403 9.69 7.80 11.16
CA LEU A 403 9.63 6.71 12.15
C LEU A 403 8.59 6.94 13.24
N GLY A 404 8.37 8.18 13.64
CA GLY A 404 7.39 8.54 14.67
C GLY A 404 5.93 8.29 14.30
N GLN A 405 5.61 8.03 13.02
CA GLN A 405 4.25 7.64 12.60
C GLN A 405 3.90 6.20 13.03
N LEU A 406 4.92 5.35 13.19
CA LEU A 406 4.69 3.95 13.52
C LEU A 406 4.48 3.76 15.02
N PRO A 407 3.41 3.06 15.44
CA PRO A 407 3.32 2.57 16.81
C PRO A 407 4.58 1.78 17.20
N LYS A 408 5.02 1.89 18.45
CA LYS A 408 6.29 1.29 18.92
C LYS A 408 6.43 -0.21 18.56
N ALA A 409 5.37 -0.98 18.73
CA ALA A 409 5.36 -2.41 18.38
C ALA A 409 5.53 -2.65 16.87
N LEU A 410 4.87 -1.84 16.02
CA LEU A 410 5.01 -1.92 14.58
C LEU A 410 6.42 -1.53 14.14
N LEU A 411 6.96 -0.43 14.68
CA LEU A 411 8.33 0.00 14.38
C LEU A 411 9.35 -1.09 14.74
N ALA A 412 9.25 -1.66 15.94
CA ALA A 412 10.14 -2.74 16.39
C ALA A 412 10.03 -3.96 15.46
N GLY A 413 8.81 -4.37 15.08
CA GLY A 413 8.57 -5.47 14.14
C GLY A 413 9.17 -5.21 12.75
N VAL A 414 8.98 -4.01 12.19
CA VAL A 414 9.55 -3.62 10.89
C VAL A 414 11.07 -3.59 10.95
N MET A 415 11.64 -2.96 11.98
CA MET A 415 13.10 -2.85 12.13
C MET A 415 13.79 -4.20 12.28
N ALA A 416 13.14 -5.17 12.92
CA ALA A 416 13.67 -6.52 13.12
C ALA A 416 13.55 -7.40 11.87
N ASN A 417 12.47 -7.30 11.11
CA ASN A 417 12.13 -8.26 10.06
C ASN A 417 12.35 -7.74 8.63
N ALA A 418 12.29 -6.43 8.38
CA ALA A 418 12.62 -5.87 7.07
C ALA A 418 14.13 -5.79 6.90
N ARG A 419 14.70 -6.82 6.26
CA ARG A 419 16.15 -6.99 6.10
C ARG A 419 16.75 -6.06 5.03
N SER A 420 15.92 -5.53 4.13
CA SER A 420 16.33 -4.51 3.15
C SER A 420 15.70 -3.17 3.51
N ARG A 421 16.46 -2.09 3.34
CA ARG A 421 16.00 -0.73 3.65
C ARG A 421 16.44 0.25 2.59
N VAL A 422 15.53 1.17 2.22
CA VAL A 422 15.81 2.33 1.37
C VAL A 422 15.36 3.57 2.12
N ALA A 423 16.27 4.47 2.42
CA ALA A 423 16.00 5.71 3.12
C ALA A 423 16.36 6.90 2.21
N PHE A 424 15.35 7.68 1.86
CA PHE A 424 15.47 8.96 1.17
C PHE A 424 15.88 10.06 2.14
N SER A 425 15.77 11.32 1.74
CA SER A 425 15.97 12.45 2.65
C SER A 425 15.13 12.30 3.92
N LEU A 426 15.71 12.56 5.09
CA LEU A 426 15.07 12.34 6.39
C LEU A 426 15.14 13.57 7.28
N PRO A 427 14.13 13.81 8.14
CA PRO A 427 14.23 14.76 9.24
C PRO A 427 15.32 14.33 10.23
N ARG A 428 15.84 15.29 10.99
CA ARG A 428 17.02 15.12 11.87
C ARG A 428 16.96 13.92 12.83
N GLU A 429 15.81 13.69 13.44
CA GLU A 429 15.64 12.59 14.41
C GLU A 429 15.72 11.23 13.74
N ASP A 430 15.00 11.05 12.65
CA ASP A 430 15.01 9.83 11.86
C ASP A 430 16.37 9.58 11.21
N ALA A 431 16.99 10.65 10.71
CA ALA A 431 18.33 10.61 10.14
C ALA A 431 19.36 10.07 11.15
N ARG A 432 19.30 10.51 12.41
CA ARG A 432 20.17 9.98 13.49
C ARG A 432 19.89 8.51 13.78
N ALA A 433 18.61 8.12 13.87
CA ALA A 433 18.22 6.75 14.16
C ALA A 433 18.66 5.78 13.04
N ILE A 434 18.52 6.19 11.77
CA ILE A 434 18.90 5.36 10.63
C ILE A 434 20.42 5.37 10.42
N ALA A 435 21.10 6.50 10.61
CA ALA A 435 22.56 6.59 10.54
C ALA A 435 23.25 5.66 11.55
N ALA A 436 22.72 5.53 12.76
CA ALA A 436 23.24 4.62 13.78
C ALA A 436 23.32 3.16 13.30
N LEU A 437 22.49 2.75 12.34
CA LEU A 437 22.51 1.40 11.76
C LEU A 437 23.63 1.21 10.72
N SER A 438 24.25 2.30 10.25
CA SER A 438 25.31 2.26 9.23
C SER A 438 26.70 1.99 9.78
N VAL A 439 26.83 1.78 11.10
CA VAL A 439 28.10 1.48 11.80
C VAL A 439 29.18 2.53 11.46
N GLY A 440 28.80 3.82 11.48
CA GLY A 440 29.74 4.94 11.25
C GLY A 440 30.04 5.27 9.78
N LEU A 441 29.46 4.55 8.82
CA LEU A 441 29.64 4.84 7.39
C LEU A 441 28.89 6.11 6.94
N LEU A 442 27.77 6.42 7.59
CA LEU A 442 26.92 7.59 7.30
C LEU A 442 26.63 8.38 8.57
N ALA A 443 26.58 9.70 8.44
CA ALA A 443 26.14 10.62 9.47
C ALA A 443 24.67 11.04 9.23
N ALA A 444 24.04 11.68 10.22
CA ALA A 444 22.68 12.19 10.07
C ALA A 444 22.56 13.23 8.94
N GLU A 445 23.60 14.05 8.78
CA GLU A 445 23.71 15.10 7.76
C GLU A 445 23.65 14.50 6.34
N ASP A 446 24.17 13.30 6.14
CA ASP A 446 24.11 12.60 4.85
C ASP A 446 22.66 12.39 4.42
N TYR A 447 21.80 11.91 5.34
CA TYR A 447 20.38 11.70 5.05
C TYR A 447 19.61 13.01 4.90
N GLN A 448 19.95 14.05 5.67
CA GLN A 448 19.25 15.32 5.62
C GLN A 448 19.46 16.08 4.30
N GLN A 449 20.62 15.90 3.66
CA GLN A 449 21.02 16.63 2.46
C GLN A 449 20.81 15.85 1.17
N LEU A 450 20.18 14.67 1.21
CA LEU A 450 19.86 13.90 0.01
C LEU A 450 18.93 14.68 -0.92
N PRO A 451 19.28 14.82 -2.21
CA PRO A 451 18.36 15.36 -3.20
C PRO A 451 17.14 14.44 -3.43
N ALA A 452 16.08 14.97 -4.03
CA ALA A 452 14.95 14.16 -4.45
C ALA A 452 15.42 13.02 -5.37
N TYR A 453 14.77 11.87 -5.25
CA TYR A 453 15.09 10.63 -5.99
C TYR A 453 16.44 9.99 -5.65
N HIS A 454 17.18 10.52 -4.68
CA HIS A 454 18.38 9.90 -4.12
C HIS A 454 18.07 9.28 -2.76
N ALA A 455 18.68 8.13 -2.51
CA ALA A 455 18.48 7.38 -1.27
C ALA A 455 19.76 6.66 -0.87
N TYR A 456 19.87 6.32 0.41
CA TYR A 456 20.80 5.27 0.84
C TYR A 456 20.03 3.95 0.96
N ALA A 457 20.61 2.89 0.41
CA ALA A 457 20.04 1.56 0.46
C ALA A 457 20.98 0.58 1.17
N SER A 458 20.45 -0.19 2.12
CA SER A 458 21.09 -1.37 2.69
C SER A 458 20.24 -2.57 2.30
N LEU A 459 20.76 -3.43 1.44
CA LEU A 459 20.01 -4.50 0.79
C LEU A 459 20.50 -5.87 1.25
N LEU A 460 19.58 -6.82 1.31
CA LEU A 460 19.92 -8.20 1.59
C LEU A 460 20.46 -8.89 0.32
N ALA A 461 21.66 -9.40 0.39
CA ALA A 461 22.25 -10.27 -0.63
C ALA A 461 23.10 -11.34 0.04
N ASP A 462 23.18 -12.53 -0.54
CA ASP A 462 23.96 -13.66 -0.02
C ASP A 462 23.70 -13.98 1.47
N GLY A 463 22.43 -13.81 1.89
CA GLY A 463 21.99 -14.06 3.26
C GLY A 463 22.36 -12.98 4.28
N GLN A 464 23.10 -11.94 3.88
CA GLN A 464 23.56 -10.86 4.74
C GLN A 464 23.07 -9.49 4.24
N THR A 465 22.79 -8.59 5.18
CA THR A 465 22.49 -7.19 4.84
C THR A 465 23.81 -6.52 4.44
N GLN A 466 23.90 -6.04 3.22
CA GLN A 466 25.06 -5.38 2.65
C GLN A 466 25.25 -3.98 3.26
N PRO A 467 26.50 -3.47 3.27
CA PRO A 467 26.75 -2.08 3.64
C PRO A 467 25.89 -1.09 2.85
N PRO A 468 25.60 0.08 3.42
CA PRO A 468 24.81 1.10 2.72
C PRO A 468 25.53 1.55 1.44
N LEU A 469 24.72 1.82 0.42
CA LEU A 469 25.16 2.33 -0.89
C LEU A 469 24.32 3.56 -1.27
N SER A 470 24.87 4.41 -2.14
CA SER A 470 24.14 5.56 -2.71
C SER A 470 23.37 5.14 -3.95
N LEU A 471 22.04 5.31 -3.89
CA LEU A 471 21.08 4.92 -4.91
C LEU A 471 20.40 6.15 -5.51
N ARG A 472 20.19 6.14 -6.81
CA ARG A 472 19.29 7.06 -7.51
C ARG A 472 18.16 6.27 -8.19
N THR A 473 16.91 6.58 -7.84
CA THR A 473 15.72 5.97 -8.49
C THR A 473 15.53 6.56 -9.89
N GLU A 474 14.96 5.75 -10.79
CA GLU A 474 14.69 6.16 -12.17
C GLU A 474 13.27 6.74 -12.31
N PRO A 475 13.03 7.64 -13.27
CA PRO A 475 11.68 8.12 -13.57
C PRO A 475 10.81 6.98 -14.12
N LEU A 476 9.49 7.06 -13.89
CA LEU A 476 8.56 6.08 -14.45
C LEU A 476 8.53 6.15 -15.98
N PRO A 477 8.33 5.01 -16.67
CA PRO A 477 8.13 5.01 -18.13
C PRO A 477 6.86 5.79 -18.50
N ALA A 478 6.73 6.16 -19.77
CA ALA A 478 5.52 6.83 -20.25
C ALA A 478 4.28 5.93 -20.06
N PRO A 479 3.09 6.49 -19.78
CA PRO A 479 1.84 5.74 -19.74
C PRO A 479 1.54 5.05 -21.08
N LEU A 480 1.11 3.79 -21.04
CA LEU A 480 0.70 2.98 -22.18
C LEU A 480 -0.80 3.05 -22.44
N HIS A 481 -1.59 3.31 -21.40
CA HIS A 481 -3.05 3.28 -21.43
C HIS A 481 -3.65 4.50 -20.75
N ARG A 482 -4.89 4.82 -21.13
CA ARG A 482 -5.71 5.77 -20.37
C ARG A 482 -6.30 5.06 -19.15
N PRO A 483 -6.39 5.72 -17.98
CA PRO A 483 -6.93 5.12 -16.76
C PRO A 483 -8.30 4.48 -16.96
N GLU A 484 -9.21 5.15 -17.69
CA GLU A 484 -10.60 4.72 -17.89
C GLU A 484 -10.71 3.31 -18.50
N HIS A 485 -9.83 2.96 -19.41
CA HIS A 485 -9.81 1.66 -20.06
C HIS A 485 -9.62 0.51 -19.07
N ILE A 486 -8.70 0.70 -18.13
CA ILE A 486 -8.34 -0.34 -17.14
C ILE A 486 -9.43 -0.44 -16.06
N TRP A 487 -9.94 0.72 -15.58
CA TRP A 487 -11.08 0.75 -14.67
C TRP A 487 -12.31 0.07 -15.25
N GLN A 488 -12.66 0.35 -16.52
CA GLN A 488 -13.78 -0.29 -17.19
C GLN A 488 -13.60 -1.81 -17.29
N THR A 489 -12.40 -2.29 -17.61
CA THR A 489 -12.10 -3.73 -17.69
C THR A 489 -12.28 -4.40 -16.33
N SER A 490 -11.77 -3.81 -15.26
CA SER A 490 -11.94 -4.30 -13.89
C SER A 490 -13.42 -4.29 -13.45
N ARG A 491 -14.15 -3.19 -13.70
CA ARG A 491 -15.59 -3.06 -13.37
C ARG A 491 -16.46 -4.13 -14.01
N ARG A 492 -16.21 -4.44 -15.30
CA ARG A 492 -16.97 -5.48 -16.02
C ARG A 492 -16.77 -6.86 -15.40
N ARG A 493 -15.56 -7.18 -14.99
CA ARG A 493 -15.22 -8.49 -14.41
C ARG A 493 -15.66 -8.62 -12.96
N CYS A 494 -15.31 -7.67 -12.12
CA CYS A 494 -15.38 -7.79 -10.68
C CYS A 494 -16.30 -6.80 -9.99
N GLY A 495 -16.71 -5.71 -10.67
CA GLY A 495 -17.53 -4.65 -10.09
C GLY A 495 -19.02 -5.00 -10.01
N GLN A 496 -19.69 -4.50 -8.97
CA GLN A 496 -21.14 -4.58 -8.80
C GLN A 496 -21.71 -3.17 -8.58
N ALA A 497 -22.85 -2.88 -9.23
CA ALA A 497 -23.47 -1.56 -9.11
C ALA A 497 -23.99 -1.33 -7.68
N LEU A 498 -23.83 -0.12 -7.16
CA LEU A 498 -24.34 0.29 -5.85
C LEU A 498 -25.82 -0.04 -5.69
N SER A 499 -26.67 0.31 -6.70
CA SER A 499 -28.11 0.05 -6.67
C SER A 499 -28.47 -1.43 -6.51
N ALA A 500 -27.71 -2.33 -7.13
CA ALA A 500 -27.91 -3.77 -7.00
C ALA A 500 -27.58 -4.28 -5.59
N VAL A 501 -26.53 -3.75 -4.97
CA VAL A 501 -26.16 -4.08 -3.58
C VAL A 501 -27.20 -3.55 -2.60
N GLU A 502 -27.66 -2.32 -2.78
CA GLU A 502 -28.69 -1.70 -1.94
C GLU A 502 -30.05 -2.43 -2.05
N ALA A 503 -30.45 -2.81 -3.26
CA ALA A 503 -31.64 -3.61 -3.46
C ALA A 503 -31.57 -5.01 -2.80
N ASP A 504 -30.39 -5.64 -2.81
CA ASP A 504 -30.17 -6.91 -2.11
C ASP A 504 -30.27 -6.76 -0.58
N LEU A 505 -29.64 -5.72 -0.02
CA LEU A 505 -29.70 -5.41 1.40
C LEU A 505 -31.13 -5.02 1.84
N ALA A 506 -31.87 -4.25 1.03
CA ALA A 506 -33.26 -3.86 1.31
C ALA A 506 -34.17 -5.08 1.36
N ARG A 507 -34.07 -6.00 0.40
CA ARG A 507 -34.83 -7.27 0.41
C ARG A 507 -34.59 -8.07 1.69
N LEU A 508 -33.35 -8.17 2.15
CA LEU A 508 -33.02 -8.87 3.40
C LEU A 508 -33.56 -8.17 4.64
N ALA A 509 -33.69 -6.85 4.61
CA ALA A 509 -34.29 -6.07 5.68
C ALA A 509 -35.85 -6.16 5.68
N GLY A 510 -36.46 -6.76 4.66
CA GLY A 510 -37.89 -6.74 4.46
C GLY A 510 -38.43 -5.36 4.07
N MET A 511 -37.57 -4.51 3.48
CA MET A 511 -37.94 -3.16 3.01
C MET A 511 -38.27 -3.20 1.52
N PRO A 512 -39.22 -2.35 1.02
CA PRO A 512 -39.41 -2.21 -0.42
C PRO A 512 -38.11 -1.81 -1.12
N SER A 513 -37.92 -2.30 -2.34
CA SER A 513 -36.71 -1.98 -3.12
C SER A 513 -36.75 -0.49 -3.53
N PRO A 514 -35.62 0.24 -3.51
CA PRO A 514 -35.59 1.62 -4.02
C PRO A 514 -36.03 1.76 -5.49
N SER A 515 -36.05 0.67 -6.25
CA SER A 515 -36.58 0.62 -7.61
C SER A 515 -38.11 0.62 -7.67
N ASP A 516 -38.81 0.25 -6.58
CA ASP A 516 -40.27 0.21 -6.55
C ASP A 516 -40.84 1.60 -6.29
N ASP A 517 -40.13 2.48 -5.57
CA ASP A 517 -40.55 3.86 -5.31
C ASP A 517 -40.49 4.75 -6.58
N THR A 518 -39.59 4.48 -7.51
CA THR A 518 -39.51 5.20 -8.79
C THR A 518 -40.65 4.81 -9.74
N ALA A 519 -41.19 3.62 -9.59
CA ALA A 519 -42.35 3.17 -10.38
C ALA A 519 -43.68 3.72 -9.84
N MET A 520 -43.78 4.03 -8.54
CA MET A 520 -44.98 4.63 -7.93
C MET A 520 -45.08 6.15 -8.13
N HIS A 521 -44.05 6.83 -8.51
CA HIS A 521 -44.00 8.28 -8.72
C HIS A 521 -43.73 8.69 -10.17
N ALA A 522 -43.91 7.79 -11.14
CA ALA A 522 -44.05 8.20 -12.54
C ALA A 522 -45.40 8.93 -12.68
N PRO A 523 -45.44 10.22 -13.05
CA PRO A 523 -46.67 10.89 -13.30
C PRO A 523 -47.41 10.13 -14.43
N GLN A 524 -48.63 9.66 -14.17
CA GLN A 524 -49.48 9.12 -15.22
C GLN A 524 -49.62 10.19 -16.30
N PRO A 525 -49.52 9.84 -17.59
CA PRO A 525 -49.79 10.80 -18.64
C PRO A 525 -51.27 11.20 -18.50
N THR A 526 -51.53 12.41 -18.03
CA THR A 526 -52.82 13.03 -18.10
C THR A 526 -53.08 13.35 -19.56
N ASP A 527 -53.96 12.57 -20.18
CA ASP A 527 -54.65 12.91 -21.43
C ASP A 527 -55.57 14.10 -21.17
N ASP A 528 -54.99 15.30 -21.14
CA ASP A 528 -55.76 16.55 -21.16
C ASP A 528 -55.18 17.44 -22.26
N ILE A 529 -55.73 17.24 -23.45
CA ILE A 529 -55.53 18.14 -24.58
C ILE A 529 -56.35 19.40 -24.29
N GLY A 530 -55.79 20.29 -23.48
CA GLY A 530 -56.35 21.62 -23.21
C GLY A 530 -56.25 22.51 -24.46
N ARG A 531 -57.41 22.76 -25.08
CA ARG A 531 -57.56 23.78 -26.12
C ARG A 531 -57.03 25.13 -25.62
N VAL A 532 -56.05 25.66 -26.27
CA VAL A 532 -55.58 27.05 -26.10
C VAL A 532 -56.67 27.98 -26.71
N ARG A 533 -57.40 28.71 -25.87
CA ARG A 533 -58.25 29.86 -26.28
C ARG A 533 -57.30 31.03 -26.63
N ARG A 534 -57.36 31.49 -27.90
CA ARG A 534 -56.85 32.78 -28.32
C ARG A 534 -57.66 33.92 -27.70
N PRO A 535 -56.98 34.96 -27.15
CA PRO A 535 -57.73 36.20 -26.81
C PRO A 535 -58.12 36.98 -28.08
N PRO A 536 -59.25 37.71 -28.08
CA PRO A 536 -59.74 38.47 -29.23
C PRO A 536 -58.88 39.70 -29.48
N GLY A 537 -58.63 39.97 -30.77
CA GLY A 537 -57.86 41.11 -31.24
C GLY A 537 -58.58 42.43 -30.97
N THR A 538 -57.80 43.47 -30.67
CA THR A 538 -58.22 44.87 -30.78
C THR A 538 -57.51 45.52 -31.95
N SER A 539 -58.28 46.14 -32.75
CA SER A 539 -57.99 46.88 -33.98
C SER A 539 -57.09 48.10 -33.76
N SER A 540 -56.28 48.30 -34.77
CA SER A 540 -55.61 49.51 -35.27
C SER A 540 -56.12 50.86 -34.79
N THR A 541 -55.21 51.78 -34.51
CA THR A 541 -55.22 53.08 -35.18
C THR A 541 -53.79 53.65 -35.14
N ASP A 542 -53.43 54.13 -36.24
CA ASP A 542 -52.43 54.92 -36.82
C ASP A 542 -52.16 56.23 -36.04
N ASP A 543 -50.98 56.71 -36.12
CA ASP A 543 -50.43 58.07 -36.29
C ASP A 543 -49.13 58.23 -35.54
N GLY A 544 -48.00 58.39 -36.19
CA GLY A 544 -47.61 59.68 -36.73
C GLY A 544 -46.50 60.35 -35.90
N GLN A 545 -45.37 60.52 -36.58
CA GLN A 545 -44.41 61.63 -36.43
C GLN A 545 -43.26 61.54 -35.40
N SER A 546 -42.10 61.39 -35.97
CA SER A 546 -40.98 62.37 -36.03
C SER A 546 -40.21 62.71 -34.74
N GLY A 547 -38.90 62.64 -34.88
CA GLY A 547 -38.03 63.70 -34.39
C GLY A 547 -36.88 63.30 -33.47
N GLY A 548 -35.72 63.19 -34.00
CA GLY A 548 -34.55 64.03 -33.71
C GLY A 548 -33.75 63.81 -32.44
N GLY A 549 -32.52 63.47 -32.67
CA GLY A 549 -31.37 64.21 -32.11
C GLY A 549 -30.84 63.86 -30.74
N SER A 550 -29.76 63.33 -30.71
CA SER A 550 -28.44 63.65 -30.18
C SER A 550 -27.71 62.40 -29.70
#